data_0fed9d12454421c9046cfaeade10b75e
#
_entry.id   0fed9d12454421c9046cfaeade10b75e
#
_cell.length_a   1.000
_cell.length_b   1.000
_cell.length_c   1.000
_cell.angle_alpha   90.00
_cell.angle_beta   90.00
_cell.angle_gamma   90.00
#
_symmetry.space_group_name_H-M   'P 1'
#
loop_
_entity.id
_entity.type
_entity.pdbx_description
1 polymer ?
#
loop_
_entity_poly.entity_id
_entity_poly.type
_entity_poly.pdbx_seq_one_letter_code
_entity_poly.pdbx_strand_id
1 'polypeptide(L)'
;VTIVHEQNSFPGVTNKILSKVVTRVLTSFEDSHKRFPEDSRDKLVLTGNPVRKEILQARKSISRRKLGINEDKMVLCYGGSGGSRKINDAMKLVIKNMVDEDIAFIFATGKVYYDEFMESLGDIQLKPYQRVMPYLDNMADGLAASDIVIGSAGAISLAEITALGKPS
;
A
#
# COMPACT_ATOMS: atom_id res chain seq x y z
N VAL A 1 1.87 16.93 -26.37
CA VAL A 1 1.26 17.14 -25.04
C VAL A 1 2.14 16.47 -24.01
N THR A 2 2.56 17.21 -22.99
CA THR A 2 3.36 16.70 -21.87
C THR A 2 2.56 16.84 -20.58
N ILE A 3 2.60 15.81 -19.72
CA ILE A 3 1.84 15.75 -18.48
C ILE A 3 2.76 15.28 -17.36
N VAL A 4 2.62 15.86 -16.17
CA VAL A 4 3.23 15.36 -14.93
C VAL A 4 2.12 15.17 -13.90
N HIS A 5 2.26 14.18 -13.03
CA HIS A 5 1.32 13.91 -11.94
C HIS A 5 1.98 14.08 -10.58
N GLU A 6 1.35 14.87 -9.70
CA GLU A 6 1.74 15.03 -8.31
C GLU A 6 0.80 14.22 -7.41
N GLN A 7 1.37 13.25 -6.74
CA GLN A 7 0.63 12.30 -5.89
C GLN A 7 0.39 12.80 -4.47
N ASN A 8 1.17 13.79 -4.02
CA ASN A 8 1.20 14.22 -2.63
C ASN A 8 0.61 15.64 -2.47
N SER A 9 0.19 15.95 -1.26
CA SER A 9 -0.23 17.31 -0.89
C SER A 9 0.94 18.32 -0.91
N PHE A 10 2.17 17.85 -0.73
CA PHE A 10 3.38 18.66 -0.88
C PHE A 10 4.11 18.28 -2.16
N PRO A 11 4.07 19.15 -3.20
CA PRO A 11 4.70 18.88 -4.46
C PRO A 11 6.22 18.73 -4.34
N GLY A 12 6.74 17.68 -4.97
CA GLY A 12 8.18 17.46 -5.08
C GLY A 12 8.86 18.53 -5.91
N VAL A 13 10.16 18.77 -5.66
CA VAL A 13 10.96 19.78 -6.37
C VAL A 13 10.92 19.54 -7.88
N THR A 14 11.07 18.30 -8.31
CA THR A 14 11.00 17.91 -9.74
C THR A 14 9.67 18.35 -10.38
N ASN A 15 8.54 18.07 -9.72
CA ASN A 15 7.22 18.42 -10.23
C ASN A 15 7.01 19.94 -10.30
N LYS A 16 7.57 20.70 -9.35
CA LYS A 16 7.55 22.17 -9.38
C LYS A 16 8.36 22.73 -10.56
N ILE A 17 9.52 22.15 -10.86
CA ILE A 17 10.33 22.56 -12.01
C ILE A 17 9.61 22.20 -13.31
N LEU A 18 9.13 20.97 -13.44
CA LEU A 18 8.45 20.49 -14.64
C LEU A 18 7.13 21.21 -14.90
N SER A 19 6.43 21.69 -13.87
CA SER A 19 5.17 22.42 -14.04
C SER A 19 5.31 23.65 -14.94
N LYS A 20 6.47 24.28 -14.99
CA LYS A 20 6.74 25.44 -15.86
C LYS A 20 6.73 25.10 -17.35
N VAL A 21 7.14 23.88 -17.71
CA VAL A 21 7.36 23.48 -19.11
C VAL A 21 6.35 22.49 -19.66
N VAL A 22 5.61 21.78 -18.80
CA VAL A 22 4.59 20.81 -19.23
C VAL A 22 3.30 21.49 -19.66
N THR A 23 2.50 20.76 -20.46
CA THR A 23 1.18 21.22 -20.89
C THR A 23 0.15 21.19 -19.77
N ARG A 24 0.16 20.16 -18.91
CA ARG A 24 -0.73 20.00 -17.75
C ARG A 24 -0.01 19.35 -16.57
N VAL A 25 -0.44 19.72 -15.37
CA VAL A 25 -0.04 19.07 -14.11
C VAL A 25 -1.30 18.48 -13.48
N LEU A 26 -1.34 17.18 -13.37
CA LEU A 26 -2.40 16.48 -12.64
C LEU A 26 -2.05 16.45 -11.16
N THR A 27 -3.01 16.72 -10.28
CA THR A 27 -2.79 16.76 -8.85
C THR A 27 -3.78 15.87 -8.12
N SER A 28 -3.34 15.30 -6.99
CA SER A 28 -4.18 14.46 -6.17
C SER A 28 -4.90 15.22 -5.05
N PHE A 29 -4.40 16.39 -4.68
CA PHE A 29 -4.93 17.21 -3.60
C PHE A 29 -5.01 18.68 -4.03
N GLU A 30 -6.16 19.30 -3.82
CA GLU A 30 -6.36 20.73 -4.12
C GLU A 30 -5.41 21.63 -3.32
N ASP A 31 -5.12 21.25 -2.07
CA ASP A 31 -4.18 21.97 -1.18
C ASP A 31 -2.76 22.08 -1.77
N SER A 32 -2.38 21.17 -2.67
CA SER A 32 -1.11 21.24 -3.37
C SER A 32 -1.01 22.43 -4.34
N HIS A 33 -2.12 22.94 -4.86
CA HIS A 33 -2.16 23.99 -5.89
C HIS A 33 -1.47 25.28 -5.44
N LYS A 34 -1.70 25.70 -4.21
CA LYS A 34 -1.08 26.90 -3.63
C LYS A 34 0.45 26.80 -3.45
N ARG A 35 0.99 25.57 -3.55
CA ARG A 35 2.42 25.28 -3.39
C ARG A 35 3.19 25.18 -4.71
N PHE A 36 2.46 25.20 -5.84
CA PHE A 36 3.06 25.33 -7.16
C PHE A 36 3.38 26.80 -7.49
N PRO A 37 4.36 27.04 -8.38
CA PRO A 37 4.65 28.38 -8.88
C PRO A 37 3.40 29.06 -9.48
N GLU A 38 3.25 30.35 -9.31
CA GLU A 38 2.07 31.09 -9.78
C GLU A 38 1.87 31.00 -11.29
N ASP A 39 2.96 31.05 -12.04
CA ASP A 39 3.01 30.91 -13.51
C ASP A 39 2.61 29.52 -14.04
N SER A 40 2.36 28.57 -13.15
CA SER A 40 1.99 27.21 -13.53
C SER A 40 0.56 26.82 -13.06
N ARG A 41 -0.11 27.68 -12.30
CA ARG A 41 -1.39 27.33 -11.65
C ARG A 41 -2.54 27.11 -12.61
N ASP A 42 -2.52 27.77 -13.76
CA ASP A 42 -3.49 27.59 -14.85
C ASP A 42 -3.42 26.22 -15.54
N LYS A 43 -2.31 25.50 -15.34
CA LYS A 43 -2.07 24.14 -15.86
C LYS A 43 -2.51 23.04 -14.92
N LEU A 44 -2.84 23.36 -13.66
CA LEU A 44 -3.18 22.38 -12.61
C LEU A 44 -4.60 21.82 -12.84
N VAL A 45 -4.72 20.50 -12.77
CA VAL A 45 -5.99 19.79 -12.87
C VAL A 45 -6.10 18.79 -11.71
N LEU A 46 -7.11 18.93 -10.87
CA LEU A 46 -7.37 18.00 -9.79
C LEU A 46 -7.96 16.70 -10.34
N THR A 47 -7.25 15.59 -10.20
CA THR A 47 -7.66 14.27 -10.70
C THR A 47 -7.75 13.21 -9.61
N GLY A 48 -7.14 13.45 -8.46
CA GLY A 48 -6.88 12.42 -7.46
C GLY A 48 -5.74 11.48 -7.83
N ASN A 49 -5.45 10.54 -6.94
CA ASN A 49 -4.51 9.45 -7.22
C ASN A 49 -5.19 8.35 -8.04
N PRO A 50 -4.51 7.79 -9.05
CA PRO A 50 -5.06 6.69 -9.82
C PRO A 50 -5.16 5.42 -8.96
N VAL A 51 -6.34 4.79 -8.97
CA VAL A 51 -6.56 3.49 -8.36
C VAL A 51 -6.74 2.45 -9.47
N ARG A 52 -6.02 1.35 -9.36
CA ARG A 52 -6.07 0.28 -10.36
C ARG A 52 -7.47 -0.34 -10.43
N LYS A 53 -7.95 -0.59 -11.65
CA LYS A 53 -9.29 -1.14 -11.89
C LYS A 53 -9.51 -2.47 -11.19
N GLU A 54 -8.49 -3.31 -11.13
CA GLU A 54 -8.50 -4.62 -10.48
C GLU A 54 -8.80 -4.50 -8.98
N ILE A 55 -8.33 -3.44 -8.34
CA ILE A 55 -8.60 -3.16 -6.91
C ILE A 55 -10.07 -2.79 -6.73
N LEU A 56 -10.59 -1.87 -7.56
CA LEU A 56 -11.98 -1.43 -7.46
C LEU A 56 -12.98 -2.57 -7.74
N GLN A 57 -12.59 -3.58 -8.51
CA GLN A 57 -13.43 -4.72 -8.88
C GLN A 57 -13.28 -5.92 -7.93
N ALA A 58 -12.25 -5.93 -7.08
CA ALA A 58 -11.99 -7.03 -6.17
C ALA A 58 -13.08 -7.13 -5.09
N ARG A 59 -13.46 -8.36 -4.74
CA ARG A 59 -14.51 -8.64 -3.76
C ARG A 59 -13.98 -9.54 -2.65
N LYS A 60 -14.23 -9.17 -1.40
CA LYS A 60 -13.73 -9.87 -0.21
C LYS A 60 -13.94 -11.39 -0.26
N SER A 61 -15.15 -11.86 -0.52
CA SER A 61 -15.47 -13.29 -0.53
C SER A 61 -14.75 -14.07 -1.64
N ILE A 62 -14.58 -13.45 -2.82
CA ILE A 62 -13.86 -14.06 -3.93
C ILE A 62 -12.36 -14.10 -3.63
N SER A 63 -11.81 -12.99 -3.15
CA SER A 63 -10.40 -12.85 -2.84
C SER A 63 -9.96 -13.78 -1.70
N ARG A 64 -10.77 -13.90 -0.66
CA ARG A 64 -10.53 -14.86 0.43
C ARG A 64 -10.47 -16.30 -0.07
N ARG A 65 -11.42 -16.70 -0.92
CA ARG A 65 -11.44 -18.05 -1.52
C ARG A 65 -10.19 -18.29 -2.36
N LYS A 66 -9.78 -17.33 -3.20
CA LYS A 66 -8.54 -17.43 -3.99
C LYS A 66 -7.30 -17.57 -3.12
N LEU A 67 -7.27 -16.87 -2.01
CA LEU A 67 -6.16 -16.91 -1.06
C LEU A 67 -6.24 -18.09 -0.09
N GLY A 68 -7.33 -18.87 -0.10
CA GLY A 68 -7.54 -19.97 0.84
C GLY A 68 -7.65 -19.49 2.29
N ILE A 69 -8.26 -18.34 2.53
CA ILE A 69 -8.50 -17.75 3.85
C ILE A 69 -9.94 -18.03 4.26
N ASN A 70 -10.10 -18.83 5.31
CA ASN A 70 -11.40 -19.19 5.89
C ASN A 70 -11.66 -18.53 7.24
N GLU A 71 -10.61 -17.99 7.87
CA GLU A 71 -10.64 -17.33 9.17
C GLU A 71 -11.48 -16.05 9.12
N ASP A 72 -12.20 -15.75 10.20
CA ASP A 72 -13.07 -14.57 10.27
C ASP A 72 -12.32 -13.26 10.11
N LYS A 73 -11.10 -13.20 10.63
CA LYS A 73 -10.26 -12.00 10.63
C LYS A 73 -9.01 -12.20 9.77
N MET A 74 -8.69 -11.22 8.97
CA MET A 74 -7.49 -11.19 8.13
C MET A 74 -6.80 -9.83 8.20
N VAL A 75 -5.51 -9.83 8.47
CA VAL A 75 -4.63 -8.67 8.43
C VAL A 75 -3.73 -8.73 7.19
N LEU A 76 -3.69 -7.67 6.40
CA LEU A 76 -2.68 -7.50 5.36
C LEU A 76 -1.63 -6.51 5.86
N CYS A 77 -0.35 -6.88 5.77
CA CYS A 77 0.75 -5.99 6.13
C CYS A 77 1.79 -5.90 5.01
N TYR A 78 2.25 -4.67 4.70
CA TYR A 78 3.32 -4.46 3.72
C TYR A 78 4.01 -3.11 3.89
N GLY A 79 5.31 -3.07 3.59
CA GLY A 79 6.14 -1.88 3.70
C GLY A 79 6.30 -1.07 2.39
N GLY A 80 5.43 -1.29 1.39
CA GLY A 80 5.63 -0.80 0.02
C GLY A 80 6.45 -1.79 -0.83
N SER A 81 6.77 -1.44 -2.08
CA SER A 81 7.43 -2.35 -3.04
C SER A 81 8.84 -2.78 -2.61
N GLY A 82 9.56 -1.93 -1.92
CA GLY A 82 10.91 -2.24 -1.39
C GLY A 82 10.92 -2.85 0.01
N GLY A 83 9.76 -2.91 0.68
CA GLY A 83 9.67 -3.25 2.11
C GLY A 83 10.00 -2.05 3.02
N SER A 84 9.86 -2.25 4.33
CA SER A 84 10.17 -1.24 5.35
C SER A 84 10.75 -1.92 6.58
N ARG A 85 12.01 -1.63 6.91
CA ARG A 85 12.66 -2.18 8.11
C ARG A 85 11.84 -1.90 9.38
N LYS A 86 11.31 -0.69 9.54
CA LYS A 86 10.50 -0.33 10.71
C LYS A 86 9.23 -1.17 10.84
N ILE A 87 8.54 -1.42 9.72
CA ILE A 87 7.35 -2.28 9.71
C ILE A 87 7.76 -3.74 9.98
N ASN A 88 8.87 -4.20 9.40
CA ASN A 88 9.37 -5.55 9.62
C ASN A 88 9.71 -5.78 11.11
N ASP A 89 10.43 -4.85 11.75
CA ASP A 89 10.77 -4.93 13.17
C ASP A 89 9.51 -4.97 14.06
N ALA A 90 8.51 -4.14 13.76
CA ALA A 90 7.24 -4.15 14.48
C ALA A 90 6.47 -5.48 14.26
N MET A 91 6.39 -5.95 13.01
CA MET A 91 5.67 -7.18 12.68
C MET A 91 6.31 -8.42 13.27
N LYS A 92 7.61 -8.45 13.47
CA LYS A 92 8.28 -9.52 14.19
C LYS A 92 7.72 -9.70 15.61
N LEU A 93 7.51 -8.60 16.33
CA LEU A 93 6.91 -8.62 17.66
C LEU A 93 5.43 -9.03 17.62
N VAL A 94 4.69 -8.51 16.65
CA VAL A 94 3.26 -8.82 16.46
C VAL A 94 3.10 -10.31 16.17
N ILE A 95 3.86 -10.89 15.24
CA ILE A 95 3.78 -12.31 14.88
C ILE A 95 4.06 -13.19 16.10
N LYS A 96 5.09 -12.89 16.89
CA LYS A 96 5.43 -13.64 18.10
C LYS A 96 4.28 -13.71 19.12
N ASN A 97 3.47 -12.65 19.20
CA ASN A 97 2.34 -12.57 20.11
C ASN A 97 1.03 -13.10 19.52
N MET A 98 0.93 -13.21 18.20
CA MET A 98 -0.33 -13.56 17.50
C MET A 98 -0.31 -14.95 16.87
N VAL A 99 0.81 -15.66 16.92
CA VAL A 99 0.94 -16.96 16.23
C VAL A 99 -0.09 -17.98 16.69
N ASP A 100 -0.49 -17.95 17.95
CA ASP A 100 -1.48 -18.87 18.52
C ASP A 100 -2.95 -18.46 18.24
N GLU A 101 -3.18 -17.22 17.82
CA GLU A 101 -4.51 -16.71 17.53
C GLU A 101 -5.05 -17.23 16.19
N ASP A 102 -6.39 -17.31 16.08
CA ASP A 102 -7.09 -17.67 14.83
C ASP A 102 -7.30 -16.45 13.94
N ILE A 103 -6.20 -15.75 13.67
CA ILE A 103 -6.16 -14.57 12.79
C ILE A 103 -5.28 -14.89 11.59
N ALA A 104 -5.87 -14.82 10.41
CA ALA A 104 -5.10 -14.90 9.18
C ALA A 104 -4.29 -13.63 8.97
N PHE A 105 -3.08 -13.77 8.48
CA PHE A 105 -2.33 -12.63 7.98
C PHE A 105 -1.52 -12.96 6.73
N ILE A 106 -1.33 -11.94 5.91
CA ILE A 106 -0.36 -11.94 4.83
C ILE A 106 0.58 -10.76 5.08
N PHE A 107 1.85 -11.06 5.25
CA PHE A 107 2.87 -10.04 5.45
C PHE A 107 3.92 -10.09 4.34
N ALA A 108 4.03 -9.00 3.56
CA ALA A 108 5.05 -8.82 2.54
C ALA A 108 6.20 -7.98 3.09
N THR A 109 7.32 -8.64 3.37
CA THR A 109 8.51 -8.03 4.00
C THR A 109 9.29 -7.10 3.06
N GLY A 110 9.16 -7.28 1.75
CA GLY A 110 10.09 -6.80 0.74
C GLY A 110 11.18 -7.85 0.46
N LYS A 111 11.52 -8.01 -0.83
CA LYS A 111 12.48 -9.05 -1.28
C LYS A 111 13.83 -8.99 -0.56
N VAL A 112 14.31 -7.78 -0.30
CA VAL A 112 15.63 -7.56 0.34
C VAL A 112 15.66 -8.01 1.80
N TYR A 113 14.51 -8.00 2.48
CA TYR A 113 14.43 -8.28 3.92
C TYR A 113 13.90 -9.67 4.25
N TYR A 114 13.44 -10.43 3.26
CA TYR A 114 12.70 -11.66 3.50
C TYR A 114 13.52 -12.71 4.26
N ASP A 115 14.72 -13.00 3.80
CA ASP A 115 15.56 -14.05 4.39
C ASP A 115 15.96 -13.68 5.83
N GLU A 116 16.46 -12.45 6.05
CA GLU A 116 16.77 -11.90 7.38
C GLU A 116 15.56 -11.95 8.32
N PHE A 117 14.38 -11.63 7.78
CA PHE A 117 13.14 -11.66 8.55
C PHE A 117 12.76 -13.08 8.97
N MET A 118 12.80 -14.04 8.03
CA MET A 118 12.47 -15.43 8.32
C MET A 118 13.44 -16.05 9.36
N GLU A 119 14.74 -15.82 9.21
CA GLU A 119 15.73 -16.22 10.21
C GLU A 119 15.42 -15.62 11.60
N SER A 120 14.97 -14.37 11.64
CA SER A 120 14.67 -13.67 12.88
C SER A 120 13.42 -14.19 13.61
N LEU A 121 12.54 -14.92 12.95
CA LEU A 121 11.41 -15.60 13.58
C LEU A 121 11.84 -16.86 14.35
N GLY A 122 12.95 -17.48 13.98
CA GLY A 122 13.46 -18.70 14.62
C GLY A 122 12.50 -19.88 14.45
N ASP A 123 12.21 -20.58 15.54
CA ASP A 123 11.40 -21.81 15.55
C ASP A 123 9.88 -21.57 15.57
N ILE A 124 9.43 -20.34 15.29
CA ILE A 124 8.00 -20.03 15.25
C ILE A 124 7.32 -20.80 14.12
N GLN A 125 6.33 -21.62 14.47
CA GLN A 125 5.52 -22.37 13.53
C GLN A 125 4.30 -21.56 13.11
N LEU A 126 4.32 -21.03 11.89
CA LEU A 126 3.18 -20.31 11.31
C LEU A 126 2.10 -21.28 10.86
N LYS A 127 0.85 -20.97 11.13
CA LYS A 127 -0.31 -21.71 10.61
C LYS A 127 -0.45 -21.50 9.11
N PRO A 128 -1.13 -22.36 8.33
CA PRO A 128 -1.25 -22.24 6.86
C PRO A 128 -1.83 -20.91 6.35
N TYR A 129 -2.63 -20.25 7.17
CA TYR A 129 -3.25 -18.95 6.89
C TYR A 129 -2.44 -17.76 7.43
N GLN A 130 -1.31 -18.01 8.08
CA GLN A 130 -0.36 -17.02 8.57
C GLN A 130 0.87 -17.03 7.65
N ARG A 131 0.94 -16.07 6.74
CA ARG A 131 1.91 -16.11 5.65
C ARG A 131 2.85 -14.92 5.69
N VAL A 132 4.13 -15.20 5.67
CA VAL A 132 5.20 -14.23 5.43
C VAL A 132 5.75 -14.51 4.02
N MET A 133 5.87 -13.47 3.21
CA MET A 133 6.36 -13.59 1.84
C MET A 133 7.23 -12.40 1.45
N PRO A 134 8.13 -12.57 0.48
CA PRO A 134 8.99 -11.46 0.04
C PRO A 134 8.21 -10.38 -0.70
N TYR A 135 7.14 -10.77 -1.40
CA TYR A 135 6.31 -9.86 -2.19
C TYR A 135 4.92 -10.45 -2.42
N LEU A 136 3.90 -9.61 -2.49
CA LEU A 136 2.54 -10.01 -2.83
C LEU A 136 2.21 -9.55 -4.27
N ASP A 137 2.20 -10.49 -5.21
CA ASP A 137 1.95 -10.18 -6.63
C ASP A 137 0.53 -9.68 -6.86
N ASN A 138 -0.45 -10.30 -6.22
CA ASN A 138 -1.85 -9.90 -6.34
C ASN A 138 -2.31 -9.06 -5.14
N MET A 139 -1.88 -7.79 -5.13
CA MET A 139 -2.26 -6.83 -4.09
C MET A 139 -3.78 -6.58 -4.06
N ALA A 140 -4.47 -6.68 -5.20
CA ALA A 140 -5.92 -6.48 -5.25
C ALA A 140 -6.67 -7.52 -4.41
N ASP A 141 -6.30 -8.80 -4.53
CA ASP A 141 -6.90 -9.85 -3.71
C ASP A 141 -6.49 -9.71 -2.23
N GLY A 142 -5.24 -9.33 -1.93
CA GLY A 142 -4.78 -9.08 -0.56
C GLY A 142 -5.57 -7.96 0.12
N LEU A 143 -5.70 -6.82 -0.53
CA LEU A 143 -6.46 -5.67 -0.02
C LEU A 143 -7.96 -6.00 0.13
N ALA A 144 -8.56 -6.62 -0.87
CA ALA A 144 -9.99 -6.96 -0.80
C ALA A 144 -10.30 -7.98 0.31
N ALA A 145 -9.44 -9.00 0.48
CA ALA A 145 -9.62 -10.06 1.49
C ALA A 145 -9.45 -9.56 2.93
N SER A 146 -8.60 -8.56 3.16
CA SER A 146 -8.25 -8.09 4.49
C SER A 146 -9.39 -7.35 5.19
N ASP A 147 -9.38 -7.36 6.53
CA ASP A 147 -10.21 -6.54 7.40
C ASP A 147 -9.46 -5.29 7.86
N ILE A 148 -8.16 -5.41 8.06
CA ILE A 148 -7.26 -4.34 8.47
C ILE A 148 -6.03 -4.38 7.58
N VAL A 149 -5.53 -3.21 7.23
CA VAL A 149 -4.27 -3.05 6.49
C VAL A 149 -3.25 -2.32 7.34
N ILE A 150 -2.06 -2.88 7.46
CA ILE A 150 -0.91 -2.24 8.09
C ILE A 150 0.10 -1.93 6.99
N GLY A 151 0.45 -0.67 6.82
CA GLY A 151 1.35 -0.31 5.73
C GLY A 151 2.04 1.03 5.87
N SER A 152 2.97 1.29 4.97
CA SER A 152 3.53 2.64 4.81
C SER A 152 2.48 3.57 4.20
N ALA A 153 2.39 4.81 4.69
CA ALA A 153 1.47 5.83 4.21
C ALA A 153 1.88 6.40 2.83
N GLY A 154 2.15 5.52 1.86
CA GLY A 154 2.40 5.92 0.48
C GLY A 154 1.11 6.43 -0.20
N ALA A 155 1.21 7.46 -1.02
CA ALA A 155 0.05 8.12 -1.62
C ALA A 155 -0.87 7.16 -2.40
N ILE A 156 -0.28 6.25 -3.19
CA ILE A 156 -1.06 5.24 -3.93
C ILE A 156 -1.65 4.19 -2.99
N SER A 157 -0.87 3.71 -1.99
CA SER A 157 -1.39 2.75 -1.01
C SER A 157 -2.60 3.30 -0.26
N LEU A 158 -2.53 4.55 0.19
CA LEU A 158 -3.66 5.21 0.86
C LEU A 158 -4.87 5.35 -0.07
N ALA A 159 -4.65 5.71 -1.35
CA ALA A 159 -5.73 5.82 -2.33
C ALA A 159 -6.43 4.45 -2.56
N GLU A 160 -5.66 3.37 -2.64
CA GLU A 160 -6.18 2.01 -2.82
C GLU A 160 -6.94 1.51 -1.57
N ILE A 161 -6.38 1.75 -0.38
CA ILE A 161 -7.00 1.39 0.90
C ILE A 161 -8.32 2.13 1.10
N THR A 162 -8.33 3.45 0.88
CA THR A 162 -9.53 4.29 1.04
C THR A 162 -10.61 3.97 0.00
N ALA A 163 -10.22 3.66 -1.25
CA ALA A 163 -11.15 3.25 -2.29
C ALA A 163 -11.91 1.96 -1.96
N LEU A 164 -11.31 1.08 -1.15
CA LEU A 164 -11.94 -0.14 -0.64
C LEU A 164 -12.58 0.04 0.74
N GLY A 165 -12.54 1.23 1.33
CA GLY A 165 -13.06 1.50 2.68
C GLY A 165 -12.42 0.67 3.77
N LYS A 166 -11.12 0.35 3.64
CA LYS A 166 -10.41 -0.48 4.61
C LYS A 166 -9.87 0.34 5.78
N PRO A 167 -10.03 -0.13 7.02
CA PRO A 167 -9.29 0.40 8.17
C PRO A 167 -7.78 0.18 7.99
N SER A 168 -6.98 1.18 8.40
CA SER A 168 -5.51 1.11 8.28
C SER A 168 -4.81 1.92 9.38
#